data_c0521fb9603ac8c08418121c44bccea0
#
_entry.id   c0521fb9603ac8c08418121c44bccea0
#
_cell.length_a   1.000
_cell.length_b   1.000
_cell.length_c   1.000
_cell.angle_alpha   90.00
_cell.angle_beta   90.00
_cell.angle_gamma   90.00
#
_symmetry.space_group_name_H-M   'P 1'
#
loop_
_entity.id
_entity.type
_entity.pdbx_description
1 polymer ?
#
loop_
_entity_poly.entity_id
_entity_poly.type
_entity_poly.pdbx_seq_one_letter_code
_entity_poly.pdbx_strand_id
1 'polypeptide(L)'
;MNGNLGAALEYLDMGWSVIPCRPETKRPRIKWKEFQDKLPTEEQVTDWWTRFPSDPIALITGSLSGVVVVDCDNEQALHSAFDCGMKSIYRVKTKRGHHLYFAHPKDGIRRGPKAGVNSRGADWPRINVLDFRVDGWYALVPPSKNYTWDVPTGHDLDPDEFPVWQDWTPKLKSSNETFSFNDLDLSDVVAMNPVEFISEWDRTSKYVRETYPNTMKIPTGVGNGRN
;
A
#
# COMPACT_ATOMS: atom_id res chain seq x y z
N MET A 1 -11.92 22.00 -16.60
CA MET A 1 -11.36 21.01 -17.55
C MET A 1 -11.58 19.65 -16.94
N ASN A 2 -12.48 18.85 -17.48
CA ASN A 2 -12.83 17.58 -16.86
C ASN A 2 -12.18 16.45 -17.66
N GLY A 3 -11.34 15.67 -17.04
CA GLY A 3 -10.70 14.53 -17.66
C GLY A 3 -9.27 14.31 -17.13
N ASN A 4 -8.59 13.35 -17.72
CA ASN A 4 -7.25 12.99 -17.28
C ASN A 4 -6.24 14.14 -17.42
N LEU A 5 -6.41 15.04 -18.42
CA LEU A 5 -5.54 16.21 -18.55
C LEU A 5 -5.64 17.14 -17.34
N GLY A 6 -6.86 17.50 -16.93
CA GLY A 6 -7.04 18.40 -15.77
C GLY A 6 -6.42 17.82 -14.51
N ALA A 7 -6.73 16.55 -14.22
CA ALA A 7 -6.15 15.86 -13.06
C ALA A 7 -4.62 15.72 -13.14
N ALA A 8 -4.07 15.48 -14.32
CA ALA A 8 -2.62 15.39 -14.49
C ALA A 8 -1.90 16.71 -14.22
N LEU A 9 -2.52 17.83 -14.62
CA LEU A 9 -2.02 19.18 -14.32
C LEU A 9 -2.13 19.50 -12.82
N GLU A 10 -3.26 19.16 -12.18
CA GLU A 10 -3.43 19.30 -10.73
C GLU A 10 -2.36 18.52 -9.96
N TYR A 11 -2.06 17.29 -10.36
CA TYR A 11 -0.98 16.50 -9.75
C TYR A 11 0.41 17.11 -9.99
N LEU A 12 0.64 17.67 -11.18
CA LEU A 12 1.88 18.37 -11.47
C LEU A 12 2.06 19.60 -10.57
N ASP A 13 0.99 20.35 -10.32
CA ASP A 13 0.98 21.52 -9.42
C ASP A 13 1.26 21.11 -7.96
N MET A 14 0.87 19.89 -7.55
CA MET A 14 1.25 19.30 -6.27
C MET A 14 2.73 18.85 -6.22
N GLY A 15 3.51 19.07 -7.29
CA GLY A 15 4.90 18.63 -7.41
C GLY A 15 5.05 17.14 -7.73
N TRP A 16 4.02 16.49 -8.21
CA TRP A 16 4.08 15.07 -8.58
C TRP A 16 4.51 14.86 -10.03
N SER A 17 5.47 13.98 -10.24
CA SER A 17 5.87 13.57 -11.58
C SER A 17 4.88 12.59 -12.16
N VAL A 18 4.11 13.02 -13.16
CA VAL A 18 3.05 12.22 -13.79
C VAL A 18 3.36 11.88 -15.24
N ILE A 19 2.95 10.69 -15.67
CA ILE A 19 3.17 10.18 -17.03
C ILE A 19 1.94 9.43 -17.54
N PRO A 20 1.68 9.42 -18.86
CA PRO A 20 0.62 8.62 -19.46
C PRO A 20 1.00 7.15 -19.54
N CYS A 21 0.05 6.28 -19.23
CA CYS A 21 0.17 4.83 -19.40
C CYS A 21 -0.82 4.31 -20.44
N ARG A 22 -0.49 3.19 -21.08
CA ARG A 22 -1.41 2.49 -22.00
C ARG A 22 -2.54 1.83 -21.20
N PRO A 23 -3.81 2.03 -21.55
CA PRO A 23 -4.95 1.48 -20.80
C PRO A 23 -4.90 -0.06 -20.68
N GLU A 24 -4.48 -0.75 -21.73
CA GLU A 24 -4.52 -2.21 -21.81
C GLU A 24 -3.43 -2.87 -20.97
N THR A 25 -2.25 -2.26 -20.92
CA THR A 25 -1.06 -2.86 -20.30
C THR A 25 -0.62 -2.18 -19.01
N LYS A 26 -1.14 -0.98 -18.74
CA LYS A 26 -0.69 -0.09 -17.65
C LYS A 26 0.80 0.29 -17.74
N ARG A 27 1.44 0.05 -18.89
CA ARG A 27 2.84 0.41 -19.11
C ARG A 27 2.95 1.85 -19.58
N PRO A 28 4.02 2.58 -19.19
CA PRO A 28 4.26 3.93 -19.68
C PRO A 28 4.22 4.00 -21.20
N ARG A 29 3.55 5.05 -21.72
CA ARG A 29 3.46 5.28 -23.15
C ARG A 29 4.71 5.92 -23.73
N ILE A 30 5.47 6.58 -22.89
CA ILE A 30 6.66 7.36 -23.22
C ILE A 30 7.91 6.78 -22.59
N LYS A 31 9.08 7.29 -22.98
CA LYS A 31 10.33 7.08 -22.24
C LYS A 31 10.25 7.88 -20.95
N TRP A 32 10.12 7.22 -19.85
CA TRP A 32 9.73 7.86 -18.58
C TRP A 32 10.86 7.94 -17.55
N LYS A 33 12.01 7.31 -17.80
CA LYS A 33 13.08 7.21 -16.78
C LYS A 33 13.64 8.57 -16.36
N GLU A 34 13.67 9.56 -17.26
CA GLU A 34 14.12 10.91 -16.94
C GLU A 34 13.21 11.62 -15.92
N PHE A 35 11.91 11.27 -15.90
CA PHE A 35 10.94 11.85 -15.00
C PHE A 35 10.98 11.27 -13.58
N GLN A 36 11.94 10.39 -13.30
CA GLN A 36 12.28 9.97 -11.93
C GLN A 36 13.12 11.03 -11.21
N ASP A 37 13.84 11.84 -11.96
CA ASP A 37 14.82 12.82 -11.46
C ASP A 37 14.45 14.27 -11.86
N LYS A 38 13.47 14.45 -12.74
CA LYS A 38 13.01 15.75 -13.24
C LYS A 38 11.50 15.73 -13.48
N LEU A 39 10.79 16.73 -12.99
CA LEU A 39 9.36 16.90 -13.30
C LEU A 39 9.14 17.12 -14.80
N PRO A 40 8.07 16.59 -15.39
CA PRO A 40 7.63 17.00 -16.71
C PRO A 40 7.22 18.49 -16.69
N THR A 41 7.29 19.15 -17.84
CA THR A 41 6.74 20.49 -17.97
C THR A 41 5.22 20.42 -18.22
N GLU A 42 4.51 21.51 -17.91
CA GLU A 42 3.07 21.64 -18.21
C GLU A 42 2.78 21.41 -19.70
N GLU A 43 3.65 21.90 -20.58
CA GLU A 43 3.56 21.69 -22.03
C GLU A 43 3.66 20.20 -22.40
N GLN A 44 4.58 19.47 -21.77
CA GLN A 44 4.72 18.02 -22.00
C GLN A 44 3.48 17.26 -21.54
N VAL A 45 2.98 17.58 -20.35
CA VAL A 45 1.75 16.98 -19.79
C VAL A 45 0.57 17.28 -20.71
N THR A 46 0.41 18.53 -21.14
CA THR A 46 -0.66 18.95 -22.04
C THR A 46 -0.57 18.22 -23.39
N ASP A 47 0.63 18.14 -23.98
CA ASP A 47 0.84 17.43 -25.25
C ASP A 47 0.48 15.92 -25.14
N TRP A 48 0.87 15.28 -24.04
CA TRP A 48 0.58 13.85 -23.87
C TRP A 48 -0.91 13.55 -23.80
N TRP A 49 -1.67 14.28 -22.95
CA TRP A 49 -3.11 14.00 -22.82
C TRP A 49 -3.95 14.66 -23.91
N THR A 50 -3.41 15.58 -24.68
CA THR A 50 -4.04 16.02 -25.94
C THR A 50 -3.99 14.92 -26.99
N ARG A 51 -2.85 14.23 -27.12
CA ARG A 51 -2.70 13.10 -28.05
C ARG A 51 -3.34 11.81 -27.55
N PHE A 52 -3.38 11.60 -26.26
CA PHE A 52 -3.86 10.37 -25.62
C PHE A 52 -4.85 10.67 -24.48
N PRO A 53 -6.01 11.26 -24.77
CA PRO A 53 -6.92 11.79 -23.73
C PRO A 53 -7.48 10.73 -22.77
N SER A 54 -7.52 9.46 -23.18
CA SER A 54 -8.02 8.33 -22.38
C SER A 54 -6.94 7.58 -21.62
N ASP A 55 -5.67 7.95 -21.77
CA ASP A 55 -4.58 7.24 -21.13
C ASP A 55 -4.62 7.45 -19.61
N PRO A 56 -4.54 6.37 -18.81
CA PRO A 56 -4.41 6.46 -17.37
C PRO A 56 -3.21 7.30 -16.94
N ILE A 57 -3.37 7.98 -15.81
CA ILE A 57 -2.30 8.74 -15.18
C ILE A 57 -1.52 7.83 -14.25
N ALA A 58 -0.20 7.81 -14.41
CA ALA A 58 0.69 7.18 -13.45
C ALA A 58 1.53 8.24 -12.74
N LEU A 59 1.52 8.21 -11.41
CA LEU A 59 2.42 8.95 -10.54
C LEU A 59 3.74 8.19 -10.42
N ILE A 60 4.86 8.84 -10.75
CA ILE A 60 6.19 8.29 -10.47
C ILE A 60 6.48 8.47 -8.99
N THR A 61 6.68 7.35 -8.29
CA THR A 61 6.95 7.34 -6.85
C THR A 61 8.43 7.54 -6.56
N GLY A 62 8.73 8.01 -5.36
CA GLY A 62 10.08 8.24 -4.87
C GLY A 62 10.32 9.68 -4.44
N SER A 63 11.59 10.01 -4.28
CA SER A 63 12.04 11.27 -3.66
C SER A 63 11.63 12.52 -4.42
N LEU A 64 11.53 12.46 -5.77
CA LEU A 64 11.13 13.62 -6.58
C LEU A 64 9.68 14.03 -6.30
N SER A 65 8.74 13.09 -6.39
CA SER A 65 7.32 13.35 -6.09
C SER A 65 7.04 13.39 -4.59
N GLY A 66 8.00 12.99 -3.76
CA GLY A 66 7.83 12.93 -2.31
C GLY A 66 6.85 11.85 -1.83
N VAL A 67 6.57 10.84 -2.65
CA VAL A 67 5.50 9.85 -2.39
C VAL A 67 6.01 8.42 -2.47
N VAL A 68 5.57 7.60 -1.52
CA VAL A 68 5.67 6.14 -1.52
C VAL A 68 4.26 5.56 -1.55
N VAL A 69 4.07 4.50 -2.33
CA VAL A 69 2.79 3.78 -2.40
C VAL A 69 2.98 2.33 -2.03
N VAL A 70 2.13 1.84 -1.14
CA VAL A 70 1.97 0.40 -0.86
C VAL A 70 0.77 -0.09 -1.64
N ASP A 71 1.01 -0.95 -2.62
CA ASP A 71 -0.03 -1.56 -3.46
C ASP A 71 -0.48 -2.87 -2.81
N CYS A 72 -1.69 -2.86 -2.27
CA CYS A 72 -2.35 -3.99 -1.62
C CYS A 72 -3.28 -4.63 -2.65
N ASP A 73 -2.91 -5.78 -3.21
CA ASP A 73 -3.64 -6.45 -4.30
C ASP A 73 -5.07 -6.91 -3.92
N ASN A 74 -5.40 -6.99 -2.64
CA ASN A 74 -6.70 -7.40 -2.11
C ASN A 74 -6.92 -6.91 -0.67
N GLU A 75 -8.12 -7.11 -0.11
CA GLU A 75 -8.47 -6.70 1.26
C GLU A 75 -7.59 -7.38 2.32
N GLN A 76 -7.20 -8.62 2.11
CA GLN A 76 -6.35 -9.34 3.05
C GLN A 76 -4.94 -8.74 3.08
N ALA A 77 -4.40 -8.29 1.93
CA ALA A 77 -3.15 -7.55 1.86
C ALA A 77 -3.24 -6.19 2.59
N LEU A 78 -4.39 -5.50 2.47
CA LEU A 78 -4.65 -4.25 3.19
C LEU A 78 -4.63 -4.47 4.71
N HIS A 79 -5.31 -5.51 5.20
CA HIS A 79 -5.30 -5.87 6.62
C HIS A 79 -3.88 -6.18 7.10
N SER A 80 -3.12 -6.98 6.33
CA SER A 80 -1.73 -7.29 6.68
C SER A 80 -0.84 -6.05 6.71
N ALA A 81 -1.05 -5.08 5.82
CA ALA A 81 -0.34 -3.81 5.86
C ALA A 81 -0.65 -3.05 7.16
N PHE A 82 -1.93 -3.01 7.57
CA PHE A 82 -2.35 -2.37 8.81
C PHE A 82 -1.79 -3.05 10.05
N ASP A 83 -1.78 -4.39 10.08
CA ASP A 83 -1.20 -5.19 11.18
C ASP A 83 0.30 -4.93 11.32
N CYS A 84 0.99 -4.67 10.19
CA CYS A 84 2.39 -4.24 10.20
C CYS A 84 2.58 -2.75 10.55
N GLY A 85 1.53 -2.02 10.88
CA GLY A 85 1.59 -0.60 11.22
C GLY A 85 1.58 0.36 10.02
N MET A 86 1.44 -0.14 8.79
CA MET A 86 1.38 0.68 7.56
C MET A 86 0.00 1.31 7.40
N LYS A 87 -0.34 2.26 8.28
CA LYS A 87 -1.65 2.91 8.29
C LYS A 87 -1.58 4.26 7.59
N SER A 88 -2.47 4.48 6.61
CA SER A 88 -2.69 5.78 5.97
C SER A 88 -4.18 5.97 5.72
N ILE A 89 -4.69 7.18 5.99
CA ILE A 89 -6.04 7.58 5.59
C ILE A 89 -6.09 7.98 4.11
N TYR A 90 -4.94 8.28 3.52
CA TYR A 90 -4.81 8.63 2.11
C TYR A 90 -4.67 7.36 1.28
N ARG A 91 -5.79 6.93 0.74
CA ARG A 91 -5.90 5.66 0.02
C ARG A 91 -6.54 5.87 -1.34
N VAL A 92 -6.20 4.99 -2.26
CA VAL A 92 -6.90 4.84 -3.52
C VAL A 92 -7.51 3.45 -3.56
N LYS A 93 -8.82 3.37 -3.77
CA LYS A 93 -9.50 2.12 -4.07
C LYS A 93 -9.19 1.72 -5.50
N THR A 94 -8.75 0.48 -5.70
CA THR A 94 -8.45 -0.11 -7.00
C THR A 94 -9.53 -1.13 -7.38
N LYS A 95 -9.39 -1.80 -8.52
CA LYS A 95 -10.34 -2.85 -8.92
C LYS A 95 -10.43 -4.01 -7.91
N ARG A 96 -9.34 -4.35 -7.21
CA ARG A 96 -9.24 -5.55 -6.35
C ARG A 96 -8.82 -5.24 -4.93
N GLY A 97 -8.16 -4.15 -4.67
CA GLY A 97 -7.60 -3.81 -3.38
C GLY A 97 -7.38 -2.30 -3.26
N HIS A 98 -6.30 -1.90 -2.60
CA HIS A 98 -6.03 -0.50 -2.28
C HIS A 98 -4.58 -0.13 -2.49
N HIS A 99 -4.34 1.15 -2.80
CA HIS A 99 -3.04 1.78 -2.65
C HIS A 99 -3.04 2.62 -1.38
N LEU A 100 -2.04 2.48 -0.52
CA LEU A 100 -1.82 3.34 0.65
C LEU A 100 -0.70 4.33 0.31
N TYR A 101 -0.93 5.60 0.60
CA TYR A 101 0.00 6.69 0.27
C TYR A 101 0.75 7.16 1.51
N PHE A 102 2.05 7.36 1.36
CA PHE A 102 2.96 7.83 2.40
C PHE A 102 3.90 8.89 1.85
N ALA A 103 4.32 9.83 2.70
CA ALA A 103 5.37 10.77 2.36
C ALA A 103 6.73 10.07 2.29
N HIS A 104 7.51 10.33 1.24
CA HIS A 104 8.88 9.84 1.14
C HIS A 104 9.76 10.54 2.17
N PRO A 105 10.60 9.83 2.96
CA PRO A 105 11.37 10.43 4.05
C PRO A 105 12.41 11.45 3.61
N LYS A 106 12.75 11.51 2.32
CA LYS A 106 13.71 12.49 1.73
C LYS A 106 15.07 12.53 2.46
N ASP A 107 15.50 11.42 3.02
CA ASP A 107 16.74 11.26 3.78
C ASP A 107 17.97 10.98 2.89
N GLY A 108 17.82 11.11 1.58
CA GLY A 108 18.87 10.83 0.59
C GLY A 108 19.12 9.34 0.32
N ILE A 109 18.41 8.45 1.00
CA ILE A 109 18.53 7.01 0.81
C ILE A 109 17.61 6.59 -0.34
N ARG A 110 18.19 6.09 -1.42
CA ARG A 110 17.40 5.53 -2.54
C ARG A 110 16.85 4.16 -2.17
N ARG A 111 15.52 4.03 -2.22
CA ARG A 111 14.79 2.80 -1.95
C ARG A 111 14.13 2.33 -3.25
N GLY A 112 14.56 1.22 -3.81
CA GLY A 112 13.97 0.74 -5.05
C GLY A 112 14.67 -0.48 -5.63
N PRO A 113 14.34 -0.89 -6.86
CA PRO A 113 14.83 -2.14 -7.47
C PRO A 113 16.35 -2.29 -7.48
N LYS A 114 17.08 -1.14 -7.51
CA LYS A 114 18.56 -1.12 -7.48
C LYS A 114 19.14 -1.15 -6.07
N ALA A 115 18.32 -0.88 -5.05
CA ALA A 115 18.75 -0.83 -3.65
C ALA A 115 18.47 -2.13 -2.88
N GLY A 116 18.01 -3.18 -3.57
CA GLY A 116 17.70 -4.47 -2.95
C GLY A 116 16.38 -4.51 -2.18
N VAL A 117 15.64 -3.41 -2.13
CA VAL A 117 14.26 -3.40 -1.65
C VAL A 117 13.37 -3.86 -2.81
N ASN A 118 13.21 -5.16 -2.93
CA ASN A 118 12.31 -5.73 -3.92
C ASN A 118 10.86 -5.55 -3.48
N SER A 119 10.01 -5.19 -4.42
CA SER A 119 8.56 -5.26 -4.29
C SER A 119 8.05 -6.69 -4.00
N ARG A 120 8.95 -7.64 -4.09
CA ARG A 120 8.75 -9.06 -3.72
C ARG A 120 9.99 -9.48 -2.95
N GLY A 121 10.18 -8.89 -1.76
CA GLY A 121 11.24 -9.32 -0.87
C GLY A 121 11.16 -10.84 -0.70
N ALA A 122 12.25 -11.55 -0.98
CA ALA A 122 12.33 -13.01 -0.82
C ALA A 122 11.95 -13.44 0.62
N ASP A 123 11.90 -12.48 1.54
CA ASP A 123 11.75 -12.69 2.97
C ASP A 123 10.41 -12.21 3.55
N TRP A 124 9.52 -11.62 2.72
CA TRP A 124 8.16 -11.39 3.18
C TRP A 124 7.42 -12.73 3.24
N PRO A 125 6.80 -13.08 4.36
CA PRO A 125 5.92 -14.24 4.39
C PRO A 125 4.93 -14.08 3.23
N ARG A 126 4.78 -15.11 2.41
CA ARG A 126 3.91 -15.15 1.21
C ARG A 126 2.41 -15.02 1.51
N ILE A 127 2.09 -14.30 2.56
CA ILE A 127 0.76 -14.25 3.13
C ILE A 127 -0.13 -13.33 2.32
N ASN A 128 0.43 -12.28 1.69
CA ASN A 128 -0.35 -11.38 0.85
C ASN A 128 0.58 -10.58 -0.06
N VAL A 129 0.12 -10.29 -1.25
CA VAL A 129 0.90 -9.57 -2.26
C VAL A 129 0.85 -8.07 -1.94
N LEU A 130 1.86 -7.60 -1.19
CA LEU A 130 2.16 -6.19 -1.01
C LEU A 130 3.28 -5.82 -1.96
N ASP A 131 3.03 -4.84 -2.84
CA ASP A 131 4.04 -4.26 -3.70
C ASP A 131 4.41 -2.87 -3.20
N PHE A 132 5.69 -2.63 -2.91
CA PHE A 132 6.20 -1.34 -2.47
C PHE A 132 6.67 -0.52 -3.67
N ARG A 133 5.97 0.56 -3.95
CA ARG A 133 6.30 1.53 -4.99
C ARG A 133 7.07 2.69 -4.34
N VAL A 134 8.38 2.54 -4.27
CA VAL A 134 9.29 3.53 -3.70
C VAL A 134 10.02 4.28 -4.83
N ASP A 135 11.35 4.44 -4.78
CA ASP A 135 12.09 5.11 -5.86
C ASP A 135 12.14 4.27 -7.14
N GLY A 136 11.89 4.92 -8.26
CA GLY A 136 11.99 4.30 -9.58
C GLY A 136 10.84 3.38 -9.95
N TRP A 137 9.71 3.52 -9.27
CA TRP A 137 8.44 2.89 -9.61
C TRP A 137 7.39 3.90 -10.04
N TYR A 138 6.21 3.44 -10.36
CA TYR A 138 5.02 4.25 -10.58
C TYR A 138 3.77 3.51 -10.11
N ALA A 139 2.74 4.28 -9.77
CA ALA A 139 1.41 3.79 -9.43
C ALA A 139 0.35 4.54 -10.23
N LEU A 140 -0.70 3.85 -10.70
CA LEU A 140 -1.82 4.52 -11.33
C LEU A 140 -2.63 5.27 -10.28
N VAL A 141 -3.08 6.48 -10.65
CA VAL A 141 -3.84 7.39 -9.78
C VAL A 141 -5.21 7.73 -10.39
N PRO A 142 -6.20 8.14 -9.58
CA PRO A 142 -7.45 8.68 -10.09
C PRO A 142 -7.20 9.89 -11.03
N PRO A 143 -8.10 10.17 -12.00
CA PRO A 143 -9.34 9.48 -12.30
C PRO A 143 -9.17 8.29 -13.25
N SER A 144 -8.00 7.66 -13.28
CA SER A 144 -7.77 6.45 -14.08
C SER A 144 -8.86 5.41 -13.82
N LYS A 145 -9.32 4.71 -14.86
CA LYS A 145 -10.41 3.74 -14.74
C LYS A 145 -10.16 2.71 -13.63
N ASN A 146 -11.10 2.56 -12.71
CA ASN A 146 -11.08 1.71 -11.51
C ASN A 146 -10.11 2.19 -10.41
N TYR A 147 -9.70 3.45 -10.42
CA TYR A 147 -8.95 4.09 -9.35
C TYR A 147 -9.77 5.27 -8.83
N THR A 148 -10.04 5.29 -7.53
CA THR A 148 -10.82 6.35 -6.87
C THR A 148 -10.18 6.68 -5.53
N TRP A 149 -10.02 7.97 -5.23
CA TRP A 149 -9.59 8.38 -3.90
C TRP A 149 -10.60 7.92 -2.84
N ASP A 150 -10.11 7.26 -1.81
CA ASP A 150 -10.84 6.81 -0.63
C ASP A 150 -10.23 7.52 0.59
N VAL A 151 -10.49 8.83 0.65
CA VAL A 151 -10.10 9.72 1.75
C VAL A 151 -11.33 9.99 2.59
N PRO A 152 -11.26 9.94 3.94
CA PRO A 152 -12.40 10.20 4.80
C PRO A 152 -13.03 11.58 4.56
N THR A 153 -14.34 11.67 4.74
CA THR A 153 -15.08 12.94 4.59
C THR A 153 -14.49 14.01 5.52
N GLY A 154 -14.24 15.18 4.97
CA GLY A 154 -13.66 16.32 5.69
C GLY A 154 -12.12 16.40 5.59
N HIS A 155 -11.50 15.51 4.85
CA HIS A 155 -10.08 15.60 4.49
C HIS A 155 -9.96 15.86 2.99
N ASP A 156 -9.12 16.80 2.63
CA ASP A 156 -8.69 17.03 1.25
C ASP A 156 -7.46 16.16 0.95
N LEU A 157 -7.16 15.97 -0.33
CA LEU A 157 -5.91 15.32 -0.72
C LEU A 157 -4.76 16.32 -0.53
N ASP A 158 -4.09 16.22 0.58
CA ASP A 158 -2.92 17.03 0.91
C ASP A 158 -1.69 16.13 1.07
N PRO A 159 -0.73 16.18 0.14
CA PRO A 159 0.51 15.38 0.24
C PRO A 159 1.37 15.71 1.47
N ASP A 160 1.25 16.92 2.02
CA ASP A 160 2.01 17.32 3.23
C ASP A 160 1.47 16.66 4.51
N GLU A 161 0.24 16.17 4.48
CA GLU A 161 -0.37 15.41 5.58
C GLU A 161 -0.14 13.90 5.47
N PHE A 162 0.55 13.41 4.43
CA PHE A 162 0.81 11.98 4.32
C PHE A 162 1.70 11.51 5.46
N PRO A 163 1.36 10.37 6.12
CA PRO A 163 2.25 9.78 7.11
C PRO A 163 3.60 9.45 6.47
N VAL A 164 4.68 9.78 7.19
CA VAL A 164 6.03 9.54 6.66
C VAL A 164 6.28 8.05 6.54
N TRP A 165 6.78 7.63 5.39
CA TRP A 165 7.21 6.27 5.16
C TRP A 165 8.31 5.88 6.16
N GLN A 166 8.13 4.75 6.80
CA GLN A 166 9.14 4.12 7.64
C GLN A 166 9.62 2.85 6.93
N ASP A 167 10.86 2.46 7.10
CA ASP A 167 11.31 1.15 6.64
C ASP A 167 10.66 0.07 7.51
N TRP A 168 9.40 -0.26 7.18
CA TRP A 168 8.71 -1.43 7.72
C TRP A 168 9.30 -2.70 7.10
N THR A 169 10.63 -2.84 7.12
CA THR A 169 11.18 -4.17 6.99
C THR A 169 10.68 -4.92 8.23
N PRO A 170 9.85 -5.97 8.07
CA PRO A 170 9.56 -6.82 9.21
C PRO A 170 10.93 -7.21 9.76
N LYS A 171 11.19 -6.94 11.02
CA LYS A 171 12.22 -7.69 11.73
C LYS A 171 11.70 -9.13 11.69
N LEU A 172 12.02 -9.84 10.62
CA LEU A 172 11.76 -11.26 10.50
C LEU A 172 12.47 -11.86 11.69
N LYS A 173 11.70 -12.19 12.70
CA LYS A 173 12.13 -13.19 13.66
C LYS A 173 12.57 -14.36 12.82
N SER A 174 13.79 -14.82 13.00
CA SER A 174 14.34 -15.93 12.24
C SER A 174 13.30 -17.05 12.21
N SER A 175 13.20 -17.79 11.11
CA SER A 175 12.24 -18.88 10.90
C SER A 175 12.25 -19.98 11.95
N ASN A 176 13.05 -19.85 13.00
CA ASN A 176 13.21 -20.74 14.14
C ASN A 176 12.59 -20.20 15.46
N GLU A 177 12.05 -18.97 15.48
CA GLU A 177 11.31 -18.54 16.65
C GLU A 177 9.88 -19.04 16.58
N THR A 178 9.59 -20.10 17.32
CA THR A 178 8.23 -20.55 17.63
C THR A 178 7.49 -19.40 18.29
N PHE A 179 6.36 -19.00 17.69
CA PHE A 179 5.45 -18.01 18.29
C PHE A 179 5.00 -18.53 19.65
N SER A 180 5.41 -17.87 20.71
CA SER A 180 4.94 -18.18 22.06
C SER A 180 3.75 -17.27 22.38
N PHE A 181 2.65 -17.86 22.84
CA PHE A 181 1.49 -17.10 23.35
C PHE A 181 1.85 -16.16 24.51
N ASN A 182 3.01 -16.36 25.15
CA ASN A 182 3.51 -15.51 26.23
C ASN A 182 4.05 -14.14 25.75
N ASP A 183 4.24 -13.97 24.43
CA ASP A 183 4.74 -12.72 23.85
C ASP A 183 3.58 -11.79 23.42
N LEU A 184 2.32 -12.18 23.60
CA LEU A 184 1.16 -11.34 23.39
C LEU A 184 0.99 -10.41 24.57
N ASP A 185 1.13 -9.11 24.34
CA ASP A 185 0.68 -8.10 25.28
C ASP A 185 -0.87 -8.08 25.28
N LEU A 186 -1.45 -8.69 26.29
CA LEU A 186 -2.90 -8.81 26.45
C LEU A 186 -3.50 -7.60 27.17
N SER A 187 -2.74 -6.55 27.42
CA SER A 187 -3.22 -5.36 28.16
C SER A 187 -4.42 -4.69 27.47
N ASP A 188 -4.42 -4.66 26.14
CA ASP A 188 -5.55 -4.10 25.36
C ASP A 188 -6.76 -5.03 25.32
N VAL A 189 -6.54 -6.34 25.46
CA VAL A 189 -7.61 -7.36 25.42
C VAL A 189 -8.44 -7.33 26.70
N VAL A 190 -7.84 -6.99 27.83
CA VAL A 190 -8.53 -6.90 29.15
C VAL A 190 -9.53 -5.75 29.20
N ALA A 191 -9.39 -4.74 28.32
CA ALA A 191 -10.28 -3.58 28.25
C ALA A 191 -11.51 -3.81 27.35
N MET A 192 -11.57 -4.89 26.57
CA MET A 192 -12.68 -5.18 25.68
C MET A 192 -13.86 -5.81 26.44
N ASN A 193 -15.09 -5.43 26.08
CA ASN A 193 -16.24 -6.16 26.58
C ASN A 193 -16.31 -7.59 25.98
N PRO A 194 -16.94 -8.56 26.64
CA PRO A 194 -16.94 -9.96 26.19
C PRO A 194 -17.49 -10.20 24.78
N VAL A 195 -18.40 -9.35 24.30
CA VAL A 195 -18.99 -9.48 22.97
C VAL A 195 -18.03 -9.01 21.89
N GLU A 196 -17.33 -7.90 22.12
CA GLU A 196 -16.29 -7.39 21.24
C GLU A 196 -15.11 -8.36 21.17
N PHE A 197 -14.70 -8.90 22.33
CA PHE A 197 -13.66 -9.92 22.39
C PHE A 197 -14.01 -11.17 21.58
N ILE A 198 -15.21 -11.70 21.69
CA ILE A 198 -15.66 -12.90 20.94
C ILE A 198 -15.68 -12.61 19.44
N SER A 199 -16.18 -11.44 19.02
CA SER A 199 -16.24 -11.07 17.62
C SER A 199 -14.85 -10.87 17.01
N GLU A 200 -13.92 -10.28 17.74
CA GLU A 200 -12.54 -10.09 17.31
C GLU A 200 -11.77 -11.41 17.32
N TRP A 201 -11.99 -12.24 18.34
CA TRP A 201 -11.42 -13.59 18.42
C TRP A 201 -11.91 -14.50 17.27
N ASP A 202 -13.20 -14.48 16.94
CA ASP A 202 -13.75 -15.27 15.83
C ASP A 202 -13.17 -14.81 14.48
N ARG A 203 -13.03 -13.50 14.28
CA ARG A 203 -12.42 -12.93 13.08
C ARG A 203 -10.96 -13.32 12.97
N THR A 204 -10.19 -13.16 14.05
CA THR A 204 -8.77 -13.47 14.11
C THR A 204 -8.53 -14.97 14.00
N SER A 205 -9.30 -15.81 14.70
CA SER A 205 -9.16 -17.26 14.66
C SER A 205 -9.55 -17.86 13.31
N LYS A 206 -10.55 -17.30 12.65
CA LYS A 206 -10.91 -17.67 11.27
C LYS A 206 -9.78 -17.32 10.32
N TYR A 207 -9.23 -16.13 10.42
CA TYR A 207 -8.08 -15.67 9.64
C TYR A 207 -6.88 -16.61 9.82
N VAL A 208 -6.51 -16.92 11.06
CA VAL A 208 -5.37 -17.78 11.36
C VAL A 208 -5.58 -19.20 10.81
N ARG A 209 -6.79 -19.79 10.93
CA ARG A 209 -7.09 -21.11 10.38
C ARG A 209 -7.04 -21.17 8.85
N GLU A 210 -7.55 -20.12 8.19
CA GLU A 210 -7.55 -20.04 6.72
C GLU A 210 -6.15 -19.76 6.15
N THR A 211 -5.34 -19.00 6.88
CA THR A 211 -4.00 -18.57 6.44
C THR A 211 -2.90 -19.59 6.78
N TYR A 212 -3.07 -20.32 7.89
CA TYR A 212 -2.06 -21.28 8.41
C TYR A 212 -2.68 -22.65 8.71
N PRO A 213 -3.23 -23.35 7.71
CA PRO A 213 -3.96 -24.59 7.94
C PRO A 213 -3.13 -25.72 8.57
N ASN A 214 -1.79 -25.63 8.51
CA ASN A 214 -0.88 -26.67 9.00
C ASN A 214 -0.13 -26.31 10.29
N THR A 215 -0.36 -25.12 10.87
CA THR A 215 0.42 -24.65 12.02
C THR A 215 -0.30 -24.76 13.37
N MET A 216 -1.61 -24.95 13.38
CA MET A 216 -2.35 -25.14 14.64
C MET A 216 -2.84 -26.57 14.81
N LYS A 217 -2.11 -27.35 15.57
CA LYS A 217 -2.71 -28.42 16.35
C LYS A 217 -3.26 -27.79 17.63
N ILE A 218 -4.54 -27.41 17.61
CA ILE A 218 -5.23 -27.04 18.84
C ILE A 218 -5.30 -28.28 19.70
N PRO A 219 -4.85 -28.24 20.96
CA PRO A 219 -5.08 -29.35 21.88
C PRO A 219 -6.59 -29.53 22.03
N THR A 220 -7.15 -30.57 21.46
CA THR A 220 -8.50 -31.02 21.76
C THR A 220 -8.47 -31.67 23.16
N GLY A 221 -8.62 -30.85 24.20
CA GLY A 221 -8.51 -31.34 25.54
C GLY A 221 -9.03 -30.40 26.60
N VAL A 222 -10.31 -30.02 26.50
CA VAL A 222 -11.08 -29.77 27.73
C VAL A 222 -12.01 -30.96 27.88
N GLY A 223 -11.48 -31.96 28.56
CA GLY A 223 -12.25 -33.11 28.99
C GLY A 223 -13.37 -32.63 29.93
N ASN A 224 -14.62 -32.93 29.55
CA ASN A 224 -15.72 -32.90 30.48
C ASN A 224 -15.44 -33.79 31.66
N GLY A 225 -14.92 -33.23 32.76
CA GLY A 225 -14.93 -33.85 34.07
C GLY A 225 -16.36 -33.80 34.60
N ARG A 226 -17.12 -34.86 34.37
CA ARG A 226 -18.23 -35.23 35.28
C ARG A 226 -17.60 -35.97 36.44
N ASN A 227 -17.71 -35.42 37.62
CA ASN A 227 -18.23 -36.09 38.84
C ASN A 227 -18.38 -35.01 39.90
#